data_29c05ee509610f7f6a7de162794a7b42
#
_entry.id   29c05ee509610f7f6a7de162794a7b42
#
_cell.length_a   1.000
_cell.length_b   1.000
_cell.length_c   1.000
_cell.angle_alpha   90.00
_cell.angle_beta   90.00
_cell.angle_gamma   90.00
#
_symmetry.space_group_name_H-M   'P 1'
#
loop_
_entity.id
_entity.type
_entity.pdbx_description
1 polymer ?
#
loop_
_entity_poly.entity_id
_entity_poly.type
_entity_poly.pdbx_seq_one_letter_code
_entity_poly.pdbx_strand_id
1 'polypeptide(L)'
;AGEEEECLRICRKWDLDVAVVGKVTGDGLLRVLDQGQVVAEIPAKALADDGPRYERPYSPPAYQDMLTNLNYDSVPDVKDANAALLTLLSSPTIASKRWVYEQYDHMVRTNTIVRPGSDAAVVRIKGTNKAVAMTVDCNGRYCLLHPYEGARLAVVEAARNLVCSGAEPIGLTDCLNFGNPERPDIMWQFVLAIEGLKDAC
;
A
#
# COMPACT_ATOMS: atom_id res chain seq x y z
N ALA A 1 -1.93 9.83 -30.89
CA ALA A 1 -2.74 9.78 -32.14
C ALA A 1 -1.82 9.35 -33.28
N GLY A 2 -2.28 8.40 -34.07
CA GLY A 2 -1.53 7.90 -35.25
C GLY A 2 -0.93 6.50 -35.06
N GLU A 3 -0.97 5.94 -33.86
CA GLU A 3 -0.45 4.60 -33.55
C GLU A 3 -1.57 3.58 -33.29
N GLU A 4 -2.83 3.96 -33.51
CA GLU A 4 -3.99 3.14 -33.19
C GLU A 4 -3.98 1.82 -33.95
N GLU A 5 -3.68 1.85 -35.24
CA GLU A 5 -3.64 0.63 -36.08
C GLU A 5 -2.52 -0.33 -35.64
N GLU A 6 -1.38 0.18 -35.24
CA GLU A 6 -0.28 -0.64 -34.72
C GLU A 6 -0.65 -1.26 -33.37
N CYS A 7 -1.28 -0.50 -32.46
CA CYS A 7 -1.84 -1.02 -31.22
C CYS A 7 -2.85 -2.14 -31.45
N LEU A 8 -3.80 -1.93 -32.35
CA LEU A 8 -4.81 -2.93 -32.71
C LEU A 8 -4.15 -4.18 -33.31
N ARG A 9 -3.14 -4.02 -34.16
CA ARG A 9 -2.37 -5.13 -34.74
C ARG A 9 -1.64 -5.95 -33.68
N ILE A 10 -0.98 -5.29 -32.74
CA ILE A 10 -0.25 -5.95 -31.63
C ILE A 10 -1.22 -6.73 -30.74
N CYS A 11 -2.32 -6.14 -30.35
CA CYS A 11 -3.32 -6.81 -29.50
C CYS A 11 -3.91 -8.04 -30.19
N ARG A 12 -4.32 -7.90 -31.44
CA ARG A 12 -4.85 -9.02 -32.27
C ARG A 12 -3.83 -10.15 -32.46
N LYS A 13 -2.54 -9.81 -32.60
CA LYS A 13 -1.46 -10.81 -32.68
C LYS A 13 -1.41 -11.75 -31.45
N TRP A 14 -1.82 -11.23 -30.29
CA TRP A 14 -1.81 -11.96 -29.03
C TRP A 14 -3.21 -12.40 -28.59
N ASP A 15 -4.17 -12.41 -29.51
CA ASP A 15 -5.57 -12.83 -29.25
C ASP A 15 -6.19 -12.06 -28.08
N LEU A 16 -5.92 -10.75 -28.02
CA LEU A 16 -6.47 -9.85 -27.02
C LEU A 16 -7.62 -9.03 -27.63
N ASP A 17 -8.72 -8.96 -26.91
CA ASP A 17 -9.82 -8.05 -27.24
C ASP A 17 -9.33 -6.60 -27.18
N VAL A 18 -9.64 -5.85 -28.24
CA VAL A 18 -9.20 -4.47 -28.36
C VAL A 18 -10.18 -3.64 -29.18
N ALA A 19 -10.51 -2.46 -28.70
CA ALA A 19 -11.33 -1.50 -29.40
C ALA A 19 -10.87 -0.06 -29.14
N VAL A 20 -11.08 0.81 -30.11
CA VAL A 20 -10.93 2.25 -29.93
C VAL A 20 -12.21 2.75 -29.25
N VAL A 21 -12.12 3.07 -27.97
CA VAL A 21 -13.27 3.47 -27.13
C VAL A 21 -13.58 4.96 -27.21
N GLY A 22 -12.70 5.76 -27.78
CA GLY A 22 -12.90 7.21 -27.90
C GLY A 22 -11.66 7.95 -28.37
N LYS A 23 -11.75 9.25 -28.35
CA LYS A 23 -10.65 10.16 -28.67
C LYS A 23 -10.61 11.33 -27.69
N VAL A 24 -9.42 11.80 -27.39
CA VAL A 24 -9.22 13.01 -26.59
C VAL A 24 -9.57 14.23 -27.43
N THR A 25 -10.40 15.12 -26.87
CA THR A 25 -10.79 16.39 -27.46
C THR A 25 -10.22 17.55 -26.66
N GLY A 26 -10.15 18.75 -27.27
CA GLY A 26 -9.59 19.95 -26.62
C GLY A 26 -10.63 20.91 -26.03
N ASP A 27 -11.90 20.52 -26.01
CA ASP A 27 -13.02 21.40 -25.62
C ASP A 27 -13.44 21.29 -24.16
N GLY A 28 -12.73 20.44 -23.38
CA GLY A 28 -12.98 20.27 -21.93
C GLY A 28 -14.28 19.51 -21.62
N LEU A 29 -14.86 18.81 -22.56
CA LEU A 29 -16.10 18.06 -22.39
C LEU A 29 -15.80 16.53 -22.48
N LEU A 30 -16.38 15.75 -21.59
CA LEU A 30 -16.52 14.31 -21.74
C LEU A 30 -17.89 14.02 -22.36
N ARG A 31 -17.90 13.33 -23.51
CA ARG A 31 -19.11 12.89 -24.18
C ARG A 31 -19.17 11.38 -24.25
N VAL A 32 -20.33 10.84 -23.98
CA VAL A 32 -20.65 9.44 -24.25
C VAL A 32 -21.52 9.40 -25.51
N LEU A 33 -21.10 8.57 -26.46
CA LEU A 33 -21.84 8.36 -27.68
C LEU A 33 -22.42 6.94 -27.69
N ASP A 34 -23.68 6.83 -28.08
CA ASP A 34 -24.33 5.58 -28.43
C ASP A 34 -24.86 5.67 -29.86
N GLN A 35 -24.47 4.71 -30.70
CA GLN A 35 -24.82 4.69 -32.13
C GLN A 35 -24.56 6.01 -32.86
N GLY A 36 -23.49 6.73 -32.45
CA GLY A 36 -23.10 8.01 -33.05
C GLY A 36 -23.84 9.23 -32.49
N GLN A 37 -24.79 9.05 -31.59
CA GLN A 37 -25.51 10.14 -30.93
C GLN A 37 -24.92 10.40 -29.55
N VAL A 38 -24.80 11.67 -29.15
CA VAL A 38 -24.39 12.06 -27.80
C VAL A 38 -25.54 11.78 -26.85
N VAL A 39 -25.34 10.79 -25.97
CA VAL A 39 -26.31 10.39 -24.94
C VAL A 39 -25.97 10.96 -23.57
N ALA A 40 -24.72 11.42 -23.35
CA ALA A 40 -24.31 12.16 -22.16
C ALA A 40 -23.21 13.15 -22.49
N GLU A 41 -23.24 14.31 -21.88
CA GLU A 41 -22.21 15.34 -21.97
C GLU A 41 -22.01 15.99 -20.60
N ILE A 42 -20.77 16.08 -20.13
CA ILE A 42 -20.42 16.69 -18.86
C ILE A 42 -19.07 17.42 -19.00
N PRO A 43 -18.88 18.58 -18.35
CA PRO A 43 -17.56 19.18 -18.25
C PRO A 43 -16.56 18.24 -17.58
N ALA A 44 -15.42 17.98 -18.24
CA ALA A 44 -14.38 17.09 -17.70
C ALA A 44 -13.86 17.57 -16.33
N LYS A 45 -13.81 18.88 -16.12
CA LYS A 45 -13.44 19.52 -14.86
C LYS A 45 -14.37 19.11 -13.72
N ALA A 46 -15.67 18.99 -13.95
CA ALA A 46 -16.64 18.57 -12.94
C ALA A 46 -16.37 17.14 -12.43
N LEU A 47 -15.76 16.28 -13.26
CA LEU A 47 -15.39 14.92 -12.87
C LEU A 47 -14.03 14.84 -12.16
N ALA A 48 -13.09 15.71 -12.51
CA ALA A 48 -11.71 15.65 -12.03
C ALA A 48 -11.45 16.63 -10.88
N ASP A 49 -11.75 17.92 -11.07
CA ASP A 49 -11.31 18.99 -10.18
C ASP A 49 -12.40 19.47 -9.21
N ASP A 50 -13.65 19.48 -9.66
CA ASP A 50 -14.78 20.03 -8.92
C ASP A 50 -15.51 18.97 -8.06
N GLY A 51 -14.88 17.81 -7.84
CA GLY A 51 -15.38 16.79 -6.91
C GLY A 51 -15.50 17.31 -5.49
N PRO A 52 -16.50 16.86 -4.71
CA PRO A 52 -16.71 17.36 -3.36
C PRO A 52 -15.52 17.03 -2.45
N ARG A 53 -15.03 18.02 -1.72
CA ARG A 53 -14.01 17.87 -0.67
C ARG A 53 -14.72 17.91 0.66
N TYR A 54 -14.67 16.79 1.38
CA TYR A 54 -15.33 16.65 2.68
C TYR A 54 -14.36 16.98 3.81
N GLU A 55 -14.78 17.88 4.71
CA GLU A 55 -14.16 18.07 6.01
C GLU A 55 -14.94 17.22 7.01
N ARG A 56 -14.45 16.03 7.31
CA ARG A 56 -15.11 15.10 8.22
C ARG A 56 -14.70 15.37 9.65
N PRO A 57 -15.66 15.42 10.62
CA PRO A 57 -15.32 15.52 12.02
C PRO A 57 -14.57 14.26 12.48
N TYR A 58 -13.61 14.45 13.39
CA TYR A 58 -12.90 13.35 14.00
C TYR A 58 -12.65 13.58 15.48
N SER A 59 -12.66 12.51 16.25
CA SER A 59 -12.43 12.52 17.69
C SER A 59 -11.86 11.17 18.12
N PRO A 60 -11.04 11.12 19.19
CA PRO A 60 -10.47 9.88 19.67
C PRO A 60 -11.56 8.89 20.06
N PRO A 61 -11.36 7.57 19.80
CA PRO A 61 -12.29 6.55 20.26
C PRO A 61 -12.31 6.46 21.78
N ALA A 62 -13.44 6.07 22.34
CA ALA A 62 -13.63 5.99 23.79
C ALA A 62 -12.65 5.03 24.50
N TYR A 63 -12.12 4.04 23.79
CA TYR A 63 -11.14 3.10 24.33
C TYR A 63 -9.70 3.64 24.34
N GLN A 64 -9.43 4.80 23.73
CA GLN A 64 -8.05 5.31 23.57
C GLN A 64 -7.38 5.58 24.92
N ASP A 65 -8.10 6.14 25.87
CA ASP A 65 -7.57 6.41 27.22
C ASP A 65 -7.16 5.12 27.93
N MET A 66 -7.92 4.05 27.77
CA MET A 66 -7.60 2.74 28.33
C MET A 66 -6.31 2.18 27.72
N LEU A 67 -6.11 2.32 26.41
CA LEU A 67 -4.90 1.85 25.72
C LEU A 67 -3.67 2.69 26.11
N THR A 68 -3.84 4.01 26.26
CA THR A 68 -2.76 4.92 26.62
C THR A 68 -2.30 4.73 28.08
N ASN A 69 -3.21 4.37 28.96
CA ASN A 69 -2.96 4.23 30.40
C ASN A 69 -2.81 2.76 30.84
N LEU A 70 -2.33 1.89 29.94
CA LEU A 70 -2.11 0.48 30.28
C LEU A 70 -1.09 0.35 31.41
N ASN A 71 -1.51 -0.34 32.49
CA ASN A 71 -0.58 -0.68 33.58
C ASN A 71 0.25 -1.91 33.19
N TYR A 72 1.53 -1.71 32.89
CA TYR A 72 2.46 -2.78 32.51
C TYR A 72 2.69 -3.80 33.64
N ASP A 73 2.59 -3.39 34.90
CA ASP A 73 2.73 -4.28 36.06
C ASP A 73 1.60 -5.32 36.17
N SER A 74 0.49 -5.10 35.44
CA SER A 74 -0.62 -6.06 35.34
C SER A 74 -0.35 -7.19 34.35
N VAL A 75 0.70 -7.09 33.52
CA VAL A 75 1.06 -8.14 32.55
C VAL A 75 1.79 -9.26 33.30
N PRO A 76 1.28 -10.50 33.30
CA PRO A 76 1.90 -11.59 34.03
C PRO A 76 3.27 -11.95 33.48
N ASP A 77 4.20 -12.20 34.35
CA ASP A 77 5.54 -12.69 33.99
C ASP A 77 5.49 -14.05 33.31
N VAL A 78 6.42 -14.26 32.40
CA VAL A 78 6.62 -15.57 31.75
C VAL A 78 7.22 -16.56 32.75
N LYS A 79 6.44 -17.56 33.12
CA LYS A 79 6.89 -18.59 34.11
C LYS A 79 7.83 -19.61 33.50
N ASP A 80 7.67 -19.98 32.26
CA ASP A 80 8.50 -20.91 31.49
C ASP A 80 8.94 -20.28 30.17
N ALA A 81 10.18 -19.83 30.11
CA ALA A 81 10.76 -19.19 28.96
C ALA A 81 10.86 -20.13 27.74
N ASN A 82 11.08 -21.44 27.96
CA ASN A 82 11.17 -22.40 26.85
C ASN A 82 9.80 -22.64 26.22
N ALA A 83 8.77 -22.81 27.05
CA ALA A 83 7.41 -22.94 26.55
C ALA A 83 6.94 -21.67 25.82
N ALA A 84 7.27 -20.49 26.34
CA ALA A 84 6.98 -19.22 25.70
C ALA A 84 7.68 -19.09 24.34
N LEU A 85 8.97 -19.46 24.26
CA LEU A 85 9.74 -19.43 23.00
C LEU A 85 9.11 -20.36 21.96
N LEU A 86 8.77 -21.59 22.32
CA LEU A 86 8.12 -22.54 21.40
C LEU A 86 6.75 -22.04 20.94
N THR A 87 5.98 -21.44 21.84
CA THR A 87 4.68 -20.83 21.51
C THR A 87 4.83 -19.68 20.51
N LEU A 88 5.81 -18.80 20.71
CA LEU A 88 6.10 -17.69 19.81
C LEU A 88 6.55 -18.20 18.44
N LEU A 89 7.50 -19.14 18.38
CA LEU A 89 8.01 -19.68 17.13
C LEU A 89 6.94 -20.45 16.32
N SER A 90 5.95 -21.03 16.99
CA SER A 90 4.82 -21.71 16.35
C SER A 90 3.67 -20.77 15.93
N SER A 91 3.68 -19.53 16.42
CA SER A 91 2.66 -18.54 16.06
C SER A 91 2.71 -18.21 14.58
N PRO A 92 1.58 -18.22 13.85
CA PRO A 92 1.53 -17.86 12.42
C PRO A 92 2.08 -16.47 12.11
N THR A 93 2.05 -15.55 13.07
CA THR A 93 2.62 -14.19 12.92
C THR A 93 4.15 -14.20 12.90
N ILE A 94 4.79 -15.10 13.67
CA ILE A 94 6.26 -15.15 13.88
C ILE A 94 6.90 -16.30 13.13
N ALA A 95 6.18 -17.41 12.93
CA ALA A 95 6.68 -18.60 12.24
C ALA A 95 7.23 -18.26 10.85
N SER A 96 8.18 -19.07 10.38
CA SER A 96 8.77 -18.94 9.04
C SER A 96 7.69 -18.90 7.96
N LYS A 97 7.81 -17.97 7.03
CA LYS A 97 6.94 -17.84 5.84
C LYS A 97 7.48 -18.61 4.62
N ARG A 98 8.52 -19.42 4.82
CA ARG A 98 9.19 -20.15 3.74
C ARG A 98 8.23 -20.97 2.91
N TRP A 99 7.32 -21.71 3.54
CA TRP A 99 6.29 -22.48 2.86
C TRP A 99 5.42 -21.62 1.91
N VAL A 100 5.11 -20.36 2.29
CA VAL A 100 4.31 -19.46 1.46
C VAL A 100 5.06 -19.08 0.19
N TYR A 101 6.28 -18.55 0.30
CA TYR A 101 6.99 -18.02 -0.87
C TYR A 101 7.65 -19.10 -1.73
N GLU A 102 7.91 -20.31 -1.22
CA GLU A 102 8.42 -21.43 -2.04
C GLU A 102 7.41 -21.95 -3.06
N GLN A 103 6.13 -21.63 -2.91
CA GLN A 103 5.07 -22.00 -3.86
C GLN A 103 5.09 -21.15 -5.14
N TYR A 104 5.82 -20.05 -5.16
CA TYR A 104 5.80 -19.08 -6.26
C TYR A 104 7.19 -18.95 -6.90
N ASP A 105 7.19 -18.74 -8.21
CA ASP A 105 8.41 -18.39 -8.91
C ASP A 105 8.76 -16.91 -8.69
N HIS A 106 9.78 -16.67 -7.89
CA HIS A 106 10.32 -15.35 -7.60
C HIS A 106 11.55 -15.00 -8.46
N MET A 107 11.87 -15.84 -9.45
CA MET A 107 13.01 -15.64 -10.36
C MET A 107 12.60 -15.33 -11.80
N VAL A 108 11.32 -15.11 -12.06
CA VAL A 108 10.81 -14.76 -13.39
C VAL A 108 11.63 -13.64 -14.01
N ARG A 109 11.99 -13.80 -15.30
CA ARG A 109 12.88 -12.90 -16.05
C ARG A 109 14.28 -12.73 -15.47
N THR A 110 14.66 -13.47 -14.45
CA THR A 110 16.01 -13.45 -13.84
C THR A 110 16.45 -12.06 -13.35
N ASN A 111 15.51 -11.24 -12.91
CA ASN A 111 15.81 -9.89 -12.40
C ASN A 111 16.06 -9.87 -10.90
N THR A 112 15.64 -10.88 -10.15
CA THR A 112 15.76 -10.93 -8.70
C THR A 112 17.23 -11.04 -8.29
N ILE A 113 17.70 -10.11 -7.49
CA ILE A 113 19.05 -10.10 -6.88
C ILE A 113 18.97 -10.69 -5.47
N VAL A 114 18.05 -10.16 -4.66
CA VAL A 114 17.81 -10.64 -3.30
C VAL A 114 16.43 -11.33 -3.26
N ARG A 115 16.47 -12.62 -2.93
CA ARG A 115 15.30 -13.49 -2.90
C ARG A 115 14.51 -13.36 -1.59
N PRO A 116 13.24 -13.87 -1.54
CA PRO A 116 12.47 -13.96 -0.31
C PRO A 116 13.24 -14.61 0.83
N GLY A 117 13.02 -14.09 2.04
CA GLY A 117 13.74 -14.47 3.27
C GLY A 117 14.78 -13.45 3.69
N SER A 118 14.92 -12.34 2.97
CA SER A 118 15.69 -11.15 3.37
C SER A 118 14.77 -10.00 3.77
N ASP A 119 15.35 -8.88 4.21
CA ASP A 119 14.63 -7.71 4.72
C ASP A 119 13.88 -6.96 3.62
N ALA A 120 14.41 -6.94 2.40
CA ALA A 120 13.74 -6.34 1.25
C ALA A 120 13.98 -7.14 -0.02
N ALA A 121 13.08 -7.02 -0.98
CA ALA A 121 13.29 -7.52 -2.33
C ALA A 121 14.18 -6.57 -3.11
N VAL A 122 15.19 -7.09 -3.83
CA VAL A 122 16.05 -6.30 -4.70
C VAL A 122 15.99 -6.86 -6.12
N VAL A 123 15.61 -6.00 -7.05
CA VAL A 123 15.39 -6.36 -8.47
C VAL A 123 16.25 -5.49 -9.36
N ARG A 124 17.04 -6.14 -10.25
CA ARG A 124 17.89 -5.41 -11.20
C ARG A 124 17.09 -4.76 -12.32
N ILE A 125 17.58 -3.63 -12.79
CA ILE A 125 17.11 -3.00 -14.03
C ILE A 125 18.02 -3.44 -15.16
N LYS A 126 17.53 -4.35 -16.01
CA LYS A 126 18.33 -4.92 -17.14
C LYS A 126 18.85 -3.81 -18.06
N GLY A 127 20.05 -4.01 -18.59
CA GLY A 127 20.73 -3.04 -19.43
C GLY A 127 21.39 -1.89 -18.66
N THR A 128 21.35 -1.93 -17.32
CA THR A 128 21.99 -0.94 -16.44
C THR A 128 22.75 -1.62 -15.31
N ASN A 129 23.54 -0.84 -14.57
CA ASN A 129 24.15 -1.27 -13.30
C ASN A 129 23.31 -0.91 -12.07
N LYS A 130 22.01 -0.63 -12.24
CA LYS A 130 21.08 -0.21 -11.20
C LYS A 130 20.14 -1.34 -10.77
N ALA A 131 19.64 -1.23 -9.55
CA ALA A 131 18.61 -2.08 -8.98
C ALA A 131 17.61 -1.22 -8.21
N VAL A 132 16.43 -1.76 -7.98
CA VAL A 132 15.40 -1.18 -7.10
C VAL A 132 15.18 -2.14 -5.95
N ALA A 133 15.20 -1.63 -4.73
CA ALA A 133 14.81 -2.36 -3.54
C ALA A 133 13.41 -1.92 -3.09
N MET A 134 12.60 -2.87 -2.63
CA MET A 134 11.22 -2.63 -2.21
C MET A 134 10.91 -3.49 -0.99
N THR A 135 10.18 -2.92 -0.04
CA THR A 135 9.63 -3.63 1.12
C THR A 135 8.19 -3.19 1.38
N VAL A 136 7.45 -4.00 2.12
CA VAL A 136 6.08 -3.70 2.56
C VAL A 136 6.01 -3.99 4.04
N ASP A 137 5.79 -2.97 4.84
CA ASP A 137 5.86 -3.04 6.29
C ASP A 137 4.65 -2.34 6.91
N CYS A 138 4.07 -2.93 7.94
CA CYS A 138 3.13 -2.31 8.86
C CYS A 138 2.75 -3.28 9.97
N ASN A 139 2.65 -2.80 11.19
CA ASN A 139 2.02 -3.51 12.29
C ASN A 139 0.68 -2.86 12.66
N GLY A 140 -0.43 -3.44 12.21
CA GLY A 140 -1.77 -2.92 12.45
C GLY A 140 -2.15 -2.82 13.94
N ARG A 141 -1.53 -3.61 14.83
CA ARG A 141 -1.74 -3.51 16.27
C ARG A 141 -1.12 -2.24 16.84
N TYR A 142 0.06 -1.84 16.36
CA TYR A 142 0.69 -0.58 16.76
C TYR A 142 -0.13 0.60 16.27
N CYS A 143 -0.66 0.54 15.04
CA CYS A 143 -1.56 1.56 14.51
C CYS A 143 -2.88 1.65 15.30
N LEU A 144 -3.41 0.52 15.79
CA LEU A 144 -4.60 0.53 16.65
C LEU A 144 -4.31 1.16 18.03
N LEU A 145 -3.16 0.81 18.64
CA LEU A 145 -2.75 1.32 19.95
C LEU A 145 -2.49 2.83 19.91
N HIS A 146 -1.78 3.30 18.89
CA HIS A 146 -1.44 4.69 18.69
C HIS A 146 -1.23 4.97 17.20
N PRO A 147 -2.25 5.44 16.47
CA PRO A 147 -2.19 5.55 15.00
C PRO A 147 -1.01 6.37 14.48
N TYR A 148 -0.70 7.49 15.12
CA TYR A 148 0.44 8.35 14.76
C TYR A 148 1.77 7.62 14.91
N GLU A 149 2.06 7.05 16.09
CA GLU A 149 3.32 6.36 16.33
C GLU A 149 3.40 5.04 15.56
N GLY A 150 2.29 4.31 15.43
CA GLY A 150 2.24 3.08 14.62
C GLY A 150 2.59 3.33 13.15
N ALA A 151 2.11 4.43 12.59
CA ALA A 151 2.43 4.84 11.23
C ALA A 151 3.91 5.27 11.08
N ARG A 152 4.44 6.04 12.04
CA ARG A 152 5.88 6.38 12.08
C ARG A 152 6.75 5.15 12.14
N LEU A 153 6.40 4.19 13.01
CA LEU A 153 7.12 2.93 13.13
C LEU A 153 7.12 2.13 11.82
N ALA A 154 6.02 2.11 11.08
CA ALA A 154 5.94 1.45 9.79
C ALA A 154 6.92 2.05 8.76
N VAL A 155 7.00 3.37 8.67
CA VAL A 155 7.97 4.06 7.80
C VAL A 155 9.41 3.76 8.19
N VAL A 156 9.73 3.86 9.48
CA VAL A 156 11.09 3.61 9.99
C VAL A 156 11.50 2.14 9.82
N GLU A 157 10.56 1.20 10.00
CA GLU A 157 10.79 -0.23 9.75
C GLU A 157 11.12 -0.46 8.28
N ALA A 158 10.28 0.05 7.37
CA ALA A 158 10.51 -0.04 5.92
C ALA A 158 11.86 0.55 5.52
N ALA A 159 12.20 1.75 6.01
CA ALA A 159 13.48 2.39 5.72
C ALA A 159 14.66 1.54 6.20
N ARG A 160 14.60 0.97 7.40
CA ARG A 160 15.65 0.07 7.93
C ARG A 160 15.79 -1.20 7.10
N ASN A 161 14.70 -1.82 6.68
CA ASN A 161 14.73 -3.01 5.84
C ASN A 161 15.41 -2.75 4.49
N LEU A 162 15.17 -1.57 3.88
CA LEU A 162 15.86 -1.17 2.67
C LEU A 162 17.37 -0.97 2.91
N VAL A 163 17.74 -0.29 3.99
CA VAL A 163 19.16 -0.05 4.33
C VAL A 163 19.88 -1.37 4.64
N CYS A 164 19.26 -2.30 5.35
CA CYS A 164 19.81 -3.64 5.61
C CYS A 164 20.03 -4.44 4.31
N SER A 165 19.27 -4.15 3.27
CA SER A 165 19.44 -4.73 1.93
C SER A 165 20.40 -3.96 1.03
N GLY A 166 21.08 -2.92 1.55
CA GLY A 166 22.08 -2.11 0.84
C GLY A 166 21.49 -1.03 -0.05
N ALA A 167 20.25 -0.62 0.17
CA ALA A 167 19.57 0.40 -0.62
C ALA A 167 19.35 1.70 0.20
N GLU A 168 19.17 2.79 -0.52
CA GLU A 168 18.77 4.09 0.04
C GLU A 168 17.27 4.27 -0.13
N PRO A 169 16.50 4.56 0.95
CA PRO A 169 15.08 4.90 0.85
C PRO A 169 14.90 6.21 0.06
N ILE A 170 14.11 6.18 -1.00
CA ILE A 170 13.91 7.33 -1.90
C ILE A 170 12.46 7.78 -2.00
N GLY A 171 11.53 6.96 -1.53
CA GLY A 171 10.11 7.27 -1.59
C GLY A 171 9.26 6.21 -0.91
N LEU A 172 8.04 6.60 -0.60
CA LEU A 172 7.03 5.78 0.04
C LEU A 172 5.73 5.89 -0.74
N THR A 173 5.03 4.78 -0.85
CA THR A 173 3.61 4.74 -1.22
C THR A 173 2.83 4.13 -0.08
N ASP A 174 1.60 4.55 0.09
CA ASP A 174 0.72 4.01 1.11
C ASP A 174 -0.48 3.27 0.49
N CYS A 175 -0.98 2.29 1.22
CA CYS A 175 -2.23 1.59 0.94
C CYS A 175 -3.06 1.61 2.22
N LEU A 176 -3.77 2.72 2.46
CA LEU A 176 -4.48 2.99 3.69
C LEU A 176 -5.81 2.22 3.75
N ASN A 177 -5.87 1.25 4.65
CA ASN A 177 -7.05 0.42 4.85
C ASN A 177 -7.61 0.68 6.25
N PHE A 178 -8.58 1.56 6.34
CA PHE A 178 -9.32 1.90 7.54
C PHE A 178 -10.80 1.54 7.39
N GLY A 179 -11.54 1.56 8.48
CA GLY A 179 -12.98 1.43 8.43
C GLY A 179 -13.65 2.68 7.82
N ASN A 180 -14.98 2.76 7.91
CA ASN A 180 -15.73 3.88 7.32
C ASN A 180 -15.35 5.23 7.94
N PRO A 181 -14.75 6.17 7.17
CA PRO A 181 -14.30 7.47 7.65
C PRO A 181 -15.46 8.44 7.97
N GLU A 182 -16.71 8.06 7.75
CA GLU A 182 -17.87 8.81 8.25
C GLU A 182 -18.03 8.68 9.77
N ARG A 183 -17.41 7.68 10.38
CA ARG A 183 -17.32 7.53 11.82
C ARG A 183 -16.16 8.39 12.36
N PRO A 184 -16.42 9.30 13.31
CA PRO A 184 -15.40 10.22 13.82
C PRO A 184 -14.20 9.52 14.46
N ASP A 185 -14.39 8.38 15.12
CA ASP A 185 -13.33 7.56 15.72
C ASP A 185 -12.41 6.91 14.67
N ILE A 186 -12.97 6.47 13.56
CA ILE A 186 -12.19 5.92 12.43
C ILE A 186 -11.47 7.04 11.67
N MET A 187 -12.14 8.17 11.43
CA MET A 187 -11.50 9.32 10.80
C MET A 187 -10.34 9.85 11.65
N TRP A 188 -10.46 9.82 12.99
CA TRP A 188 -9.37 10.18 13.89
C TRP A 188 -8.15 9.29 13.71
N GLN A 189 -8.34 7.96 13.65
CA GLN A 189 -7.23 7.03 13.40
C GLN A 189 -6.57 7.31 12.05
N PHE A 190 -7.37 7.56 11.02
CA PHE A 190 -6.89 7.85 9.67
C PHE A 190 -6.06 9.14 9.64
N VAL A 191 -6.55 10.24 10.23
CA VAL A 191 -5.84 11.52 10.29
C VAL A 191 -4.51 11.38 11.00
N LEU A 192 -4.48 10.77 12.19
CA LEU A 192 -3.25 10.58 12.95
C LEU A 192 -2.24 9.68 12.23
N ALA A 193 -2.70 8.65 11.53
CA ALA A 193 -1.81 7.81 10.74
C ALA A 193 -1.15 8.60 9.61
N ILE A 194 -1.91 9.44 8.89
CA ILE A 194 -1.35 10.32 7.84
C ILE A 194 -0.34 11.31 8.42
N GLU A 195 -0.64 11.92 9.57
CA GLU A 195 0.31 12.81 10.26
C GLU A 195 1.59 12.08 10.65
N GLY A 196 1.47 10.85 11.16
CA GLY A 196 2.61 10.00 11.49
C GLY A 196 3.47 9.64 10.28
N LEU A 197 2.84 9.27 9.14
CA LEU A 197 3.56 9.03 7.88
C LEU A 197 4.31 10.29 7.42
N LYS A 198 3.62 11.42 7.40
CA LYS A 198 4.19 12.72 6.99
C LYS A 198 5.43 13.09 7.82
N ASP A 199 5.35 12.93 9.15
CA ASP A 199 6.43 13.36 10.04
C ASP A 199 7.62 12.39 10.06
N ALA A 200 7.44 11.17 9.53
CA ALA A 200 8.51 10.18 9.40
C ALA A 200 9.24 10.26 8.05
N CYS A 201 8.63 10.87 7.02
CA CYS A 201 9.24 11.12 5.71
C CYS A 201 10.00 12.44 5.65
#